data_0902575822ec06d9f57b81dbfb70eb87
#
_entry.id   0902575822ec06d9f57b81dbfb70eb87
#
_cell.length_a   1.000
_cell.length_b   1.000
_cell.length_c   1.000
_cell.angle_alpha   90.00
_cell.angle_beta   90.00
_cell.angle_gamma   90.00
#
_symmetry.space_group_name_H-M   'P 1'
#
loop_
_entity.id
_entity.type
_entity.pdbx_description
1 polymer ?
#
loop_
_entity_poly.entity_id
_entity_poly.type
_entity_poly.pdbx_seq_one_letter_code
_entity_poly.pdbx_strand_id
1 'polypeptide(L)'
;VMIMHTGIEGTAYATLIGNVLSAVFVLWFLIAGKLPFKIDMFGFKLEEESVITIRFSKLRLDPKIVKDIFSIGMSPFLLQAASSGVGLVTNKIVDIYGGTYGVAVMTIINSYLPIMTMSVYAVSQAVQPIIGFNYGAKNFTRVKKSLMTAIGAGVVLSFAFWVIVMLLPKQLILFLLYAVQ
;
A
#
# COMPACT_ATOMS: atom_id res chain seq x y z
N VAL A 1 9.98 3.52 20.27
CA VAL A 1 11.45 3.73 20.26
C VAL A 1 11.84 4.67 21.39
N MET A 2 11.21 5.83 21.54
CA MET A 2 11.56 6.82 22.59
C MET A 2 11.27 6.37 24.03
N ILE A 3 10.25 5.54 24.27
CA ILE A 3 9.82 5.19 25.64
C ILE A 3 10.50 3.92 26.17
N MET A 4 10.91 2.99 25.31
CA MET A 4 11.46 1.68 25.74
C MET A 4 12.97 1.50 25.49
N HIS A 5 13.68 2.48 24.98
CA HIS A 5 15.13 2.42 24.67
C HIS A 5 15.60 1.16 23.89
N THR A 6 14.71 0.50 23.16
CA THR A 6 14.95 -0.79 22.47
C THR A 6 15.50 -0.63 21.04
N GLY A 7 15.82 0.59 20.61
CA GLY A 7 16.45 0.86 19.32
C GLY A 7 15.68 0.26 18.11
N ILE A 8 16.42 -0.27 17.14
CA ILE A 8 15.89 -0.86 15.91
C ILE A 8 15.08 -2.14 16.18
N GLU A 9 15.46 -2.93 17.18
CA GLU A 9 14.74 -4.15 17.56
C GLU A 9 13.32 -3.84 18.06
N GLY A 10 13.16 -2.74 18.82
CA GLY A 10 11.85 -2.33 19.32
C GLY A 10 10.87 -1.92 18.22
N THR A 11 11.36 -1.32 17.12
CA THR A 11 10.52 -1.02 15.95
C THR A 11 10.07 -2.28 15.23
N ALA A 12 10.96 -3.28 15.12
CA ALA A 12 10.64 -4.55 14.51
C ALA A 12 9.55 -5.31 15.31
N TYR A 13 9.70 -5.38 16.64
CA TYR A 13 8.67 -5.99 17.51
C TYR A 13 7.35 -5.24 17.47
N ALA A 14 7.36 -3.90 17.50
CA ALA A 14 6.14 -3.11 17.39
C ALA A 14 5.39 -3.36 16.08
N THR A 15 6.11 -3.44 14.96
CA THR A 15 5.53 -3.74 13.64
C THR A 15 4.97 -5.16 13.59
N LEU A 16 5.68 -6.16 14.13
CA LEU A 16 5.19 -7.54 14.22
C LEU A 16 3.92 -7.63 15.05
N ILE A 17 3.91 -7.04 16.24
CA ILE A 17 2.72 -7.03 17.13
C ILE A 17 1.54 -6.34 16.43
N GLY A 18 1.77 -5.19 15.79
CA GLY A 18 0.73 -4.47 15.05
C GLY A 18 0.12 -5.31 13.92
N ASN A 19 0.96 -6.00 13.14
CA ASN A 19 0.49 -6.88 12.06
C ASN A 19 -0.27 -8.09 12.59
N VAL A 20 0.21 -8.73 13.66
CA VAL A 20 -0.49 -9.87 14.30
C VAL A 20 -1.83 -9.43 14.86
N LEU A 21 -1.90 -8.32 15.59
CA LEU A 21 -3.15 -7.78 16.12
C LEU A 21 -4.14 -7.45 15.01
N SER A 22 -3.67 -6.82 13.92
CA SER A 22 -4.51 -6.52 12.76
C SER A 22 -5.05 -7.79 12.10
N ALA A 23 -4.20 -8.81 11.92
CA ALA A 23 -4.61 -10.08 11.35
C ALA A 23 -5.64 -10.81 12.24
N VAL A 24 -5.40 -10.85 13.56
CA VAL A 24 -6.34 -11.44 14.53
C VAL A 24 -7.68 -10.70 14.51
N PHE A 25 -7.66 -9.38 14.48
CA PHE A 25 -8.88 -8.57 14.43
C PHE A 25 -9.70 -8.84 13.17
N VAL A 26 -9.06 -8.86 11.99
CA VAL A 26 -9.73 -9.14 10.72
C VAL A 26 -10.29 -10.56 10.68
N LEU A 27 -9.52 -11.56 11.12
CA LEU A 27 -9.98 -12.94 11.20
C LEU A 27 -11.16 -13.07 12.16
N TRP A 28 -11.08 -12.44 13.33
CA TRP A 28 -12.16 -12.45 14.30
C TRP A 28 -13.43 -11.81 13.73
N PHE A 29 -13.33 -10.66 13.03
CA PHE A 29 -14.47 -10.02 12.37
C PHE A 29 -15.10 -10.93 11.31
N LEU A 30 -14.30 -11.60 10.49
CA LEU A 30 -14.79 -12.51 9.46
C LEU A 30 -15.44 -13.78 10.03
N ILE A 31 -15.02 -14.22 11.21
CA ILE A 31 -15.60 -15.40 11.90
C ILE A 31 -16.84 -15.01 12.70
N ALA A 32 -16.76 -13.92 13.45
CA ALA A 32 -17.86 -13.45 14.31
C ALA A 32 -19.01 -12.83 13.50
N GLY A 33 -18.71 -12.31 12.30
CA GLY A 33 -19.70 -11.67 11.44
C GLY A 33 -20.16 -10.29 11.89
N LYS A 34 -19.66 -9.79 13.02
CA LYS A 34 -20.08 -8.50 13.63
C LYS A 34 -18.89 -7.74 14.16
N LEU A 35 -18.94 -6.42 14.04
CA LEU A 35 -17.96 -5.53 14.69
C LEU A 35 -18.26 -5.43 16.20
N PRO A 36 -17.21 -5.42 17.08
CA PRO A 36 -17.38 -5.30 18.53
C PRO A 36 -17.82 -3.92 18.97
N PHE A 37 -17.72 -2.93 18.09
CA PHE A 37 -18.02 -1.53 18.38
C PHE A 37 -18.55 -0.82 17.14
N LYS A 38 -19.43 0.15 17.36
CA LYS A 38 -19.95 1.02 16.30
C LYS A 38 -18.88 2.08 15.98
N ILE A 39 -18.44 2.14 14.73
CA ILE A 39 -17.52 3.18 14.30
C ILE A 39 -18.31 4.20 13.47
N ASP A 40 -18.64 5.32 14.11
CA ASP A 40 -19.14 6.48 13.43
C ASP A 40 -17.95 7.41 13.11
N MET A 41 -17.33 7.23 11.93
CA MET A 41 -16.22 8.06 11.50
C MET A 41 -16.66 8.95 10.34
N PHE A 42 -16.62 10.26 10.52
CA PHE A 42 -16.95 11.27 9.49
C PHE A 42 -18.34 11.14 8.86
N GLY A 43 -19.35 10.65 9.60
CA GLY A 43 -20.71 10.48 9.10
C GLY A 43 -20.93 9.24 8.21
N PHE A 44 -19.92 8.42 8.01
CA PHE A 44 -20.06 7.10 7.40
C PHE A 44 -20.41 6.08 8.48
N LYS A 45 -21.63 5.55 8.40
CA LYS A 45 -22.02 4.37 9.18
C LYS A 45 -21.42 3.15 8.50
N LEU A 46 -20.44 2.53 9.14
CA LEU A 46 -19.94 1.22 8.68
C LEU A 46 -21.01 0.18 9.02
N GLU A 47 -21.34 -0.67 8.07
CA GLU A 47 -22.24 -1.81 8.33
C GLU A 47 -21.67 -2.68 9.45
N GLU A 48 -22.49 -2.92 10.47
CA GLU A 48 -22.10 -3.69 11.66
C GLU A 48 -21.92 -5.18 11.35
N GLU A 49 -22.44 -5.67 10.22
CA GLU A 49 -22.40 -7.08 9.85
C GLU A 49 -21.54 -7.32 8.61
N SER A 50 -20.70 -8.33 8.67
CA SER A 50 -19.94 -8.75 7.49
C SER A 50 -20.84 -9.50 6.51
N VAL A 51 -20.83 -9.09 5.25
CA VAL A 51 -21.51 -9.80 4.14
C VAL A 51 -20.89 -11.19 3.90
N ILE A 52 -19.64 -11.37 4.28
CA ILE A 52 -18.89 -12.62 4.10
C ILE A 52 -18.54 -13.18 5.46
N THR A 53 -19.03 -14.39 5.78
CA THR A 53 -18.72 -15.11 7.01
C THR A 53 -17.93 -16.37 6.70
N ILE A 54 -16.77 -16.54 7.32
CA ILE A 54 -15.94 -17.73 7.16
C ILE A 54 -16.50 -18.83 8.07
N ARG A 55 -16.97 -19.93 7.48
CA ARG A 55 -17.37 -21.15 8.20
C ARG A 55 -16.29 -22.20 8.06
N PHE A 56 -15.59 -22.51 9.13
CA PHE A 56 -14.51 -23.52 9.15
C PHE A 56 -14.96 -24.89 8.62
N SER A 57 -16.20 -25.29 8.84
CA SER A 57 -16.75 -26.55 8.32
C SER A 57 -16.85 -26.63 6.80
N LYS A 58 -16.75 -25.50 6.10
CA LYS A 58 -16.81 -25.43 4.62
C LYS A 58 -15.46 -25.09 3.97
N LEU A 59 -14.39 -24.96 4.77
CA LEU A 59 -13.04 -24.75 4.26
C LEU A 59 -12.55 -26.03 3.57
N ARG A 60 -12.65 -26.06 2.24
CA ARG A 60 -12.01 -27.06 1.39
C ARG A 60 -11.02 -26.37 0.49
N LEU A 61 -9.78 -26.87 0.49
CA LEU A 61 -8.76 -26.44 -0.45
C LEU A 61 -9.10 -27.07 -1.82
N ASP A 62 -9.61 -26.26 -2.73
CA ASP A 62 -9.80 -26.65 -4.12
C ASP A 62 -8.49 -26.35 -4.88
N PRO A 63 -7.81 -27.38 -5.45
CA PRO A 63 -6.56 -27.19 -6.16
C PRO A 63 -6.66 -26.19 -7.31
N LYS A 64 -7.83 -26.08 -7.95
CA LYS A 64 -8.06 -25.14 -9.04
C LYS A 64 -8.04 -23.70 -8.55
N ILE A 65 -8.75 -23.42 -7.45
CA ILE A 65 -8.77 -22.09 -6.81
C ILE A 65 -7.37 -21.71 -6.33
N VAL A 66 -6.67 -22.65 -5.70
CA VAL A 66 -5.29 -22.44 -5.24
C VAL A 66 -4.37 -22.08 -6.42
N LYS A 67 -4.47 -22.80 -7.54
CA LYS A 67 -3.70 -22.51 -8.76
C LYS A 67 -4.00 -21.12 -9.31
N ASP A 68 -5.28 -20.73 -9.34
CA ASP A 68 -5.69 -19.41 -9.82
C ASP A 68 -5.14 -18.29 -8.92
N ILE A 69 -5.18 -18.47 -7.59
CA ILE A 69 -4.59 -17.53 -6.62
C ILE A 69 -3.09 -17.39 -6.85
N PHE A 70 -2.35 -18.50 -6.98
CA PHE A 70 -0.92 -18.48 -7.27
C PHE A 70 -0.61 -17.80 -8.60
N SER A 71 -1.37 -18.10 -9.65
CA SER A 71 -1.18 -17.51 -10.98
C SER A 71 -1.34 -15.98 -10.95
N ILE A 72 -2.38 -15.50 -10.28
CA ILE A 72 -2.63 -14.05 -10.15
C ILE A 72 -1.59 -13.39 -9.24
N GLY A 73 -1.23 -14.04 -8.13
CA GLY A 73 -0.26 -13.53 -7.16
C GLY A 73 1.18 -13.54 -7.66
N MET A 74 1.51 -14.39 -8.64
CA MET A 74 2.87 -14.48 -9.19
C MET A 74 3.30 -13.18 -9.88
N SER A 75 2.38 -12.50 -10.57
CA SER A 75 2.68 -11.25 -11.28
C SER A 75 3.17 -10.13 -10.34
N PRO A 76 2.44 -9.73 -9.28
CA PRO A 76 2.94 -8.74 -8.33
C PRO A 76 4.18 -9.21 -7.56
N PHE A 77 4.30 -10.52 -7.28
CA PHE A 77 5.47 -11.08 -6.64
C PHE A 77 6.74 -10.89 -7.49
N LEU A 78 6.70 -11.26 -8.77
CA LEU A 78 7.83 -11.08 -9.68
C LEU A 78 8.18 -9.61 -9.87
N LEU A 79 7.19 -8.73 -9.96
CA LEU A 79 7.41 -7.28 -10.05
C LEU A 79 8.15 -6.77 -8.80
N GLN A 80 7.73 -7.19 -7.61
CA GLN A 80 8.37 -6.79 -6.35
C GLN A 80 9.79 -7.35 -6.20
N ALA A 81 9.99 -8.60 -6.59
CA ALA A 81 11.32 -9.23 -6.59
C ALA A 81 12.28 -8.53 -7.57
N ALA A 82 11.82 -8.22 -8.77
CA ALA A 82 12.60 -7.45 -9.74
C ALA A 82 12.95 -6.05 -9.23
N SER A 83 11.97 -5.34 -8.64
CA SER A 83 12.19 -4.01 -8.05
C SER A 83 13.22 -4.04 -6.91
N SER A 84 13.18 -5.09 -6.08
CA SER A 84 14.18 -5.28 -5.02
C SER A 84 15.58 -5.51 -5.60
N GLY A 85 15.69 -6.33 -6.65
CA GLY A 85 16.95 -6.57 -7.35
C GLY A 85 17.52 -5.27 -7.97
N VAL A 86 16.68 -4.49 -8.65
CA VAL A 86 17.07 -3.18 -9.19
C VAL A 86 17.55 -2.25 -8.08
N GLY A 87 16.84 -2.21 -6.94
CA GLY A 87 17.22 -1.39 -5.79
C GLY A 87 18.61 -1.74 -5.26
N LEU A 88 18.91 -3.03 -5.09
CA LEU A 88 20.23 -3.50 -4.65
C LEU A 88 21.35 -3.07 -5.61
N VAL A 89 21.15 -3.28 -6.92
CA VAL A 89 22.13 -2.92 -7.95
C VAL A 89 22.32 -1.40 -8.00
N THR A 90 21.23 -0.64 -7.96
CA THR A 90 21.28 0.83 -7.99
C THR A 90 22.03 1.38 -6.79
N ASN A 91 21.73 0.90 -5.57
CA ASN A 91 22.41 1.34 -4.37
C ASN A 91 23.94 1.06 -4.45
N LYS A 92 24.32 -0.12 -4.95
CA LYS A 92 25.74 -0.46 -5.13
C LYS A 92 26.43 0.43 -6.17
N ILE A 93 25.79 0.72 -7.29
CA ILE A 93 26.32 1.61 -8.33
C ILE A 93 26.47 3.04 -7.79
N VAL A 94 25.46 3.53 -7.08
CA VAL A 94 25.49 4.87 -6.49
C VAL A 94 26.60 5.00 -5.45
N ASP A 95 26.84 3.95 -4.64
CA ASP A 95 27.93 3.94 -3.67
C ASP A 95 29.31 3.99 -4.36
N ILE A 96 29.52 3.19 -5.39
CA ILE A 96 30.80 3.11 -6.12
C ILE A 96 31.11 4.41 -6.91
N TYR A 97 30.15 4.97 -7.62
CA TYR A 97 30.37 6.10 -8.54
C TYR A 97 29.96 7.46 -7.97
N GLY A 98 28.99 7.48 -7.06
CA GLY A 98 28.45 8.70 -6.46
C GLY A 98 29.05 9.05 -5.10
N GLY A 99 29.76 8.09 -4.48
CA GLY A 99 30.29 8.26 -3.12
C GLY A 99 29.24 8.71 -2.12
N THR A 100 29.67 9.34 -1.05
CA THR A 100 28.79 9.82 0.05
C THR A 100 27.70 10.77 -0.42
N TYR A 101 28.01 11.65 -1.38
CA TYR A 101 27.02 12.58 -1.94
C TYR A 101 25.94 11.86 -2.76
N GLY A 102 26.33 10.88 -3.57
CA GLY A 102 25.40 10.08 -4.35
C GLY A 102 24.43 9.31 -3.46
N VAL A 103 24.93 8.69 -2.39
CA VAL A 103 24.12 7.99 -1.40
C VAL A 103 23.15 8.94 -0.69
N ALA A 104 23.61 10.13 -0.29
CA ALA A 104 22.76 11.13 0.35
C ALA A 104 21.61 11.58 -0.57
N VAL A 105 21.89 11.84 -1.84
CA VAL A 105 20.88 12.22 -2.84
C VAL A 105 19.87 11.09 -3.06
N MET A 106 20.34 9.84 -3.18
CA MET A 106 19.44 8.68 -3.32
C MET A 106 18.56 8.46 -2.10
N THR A 107 19.08 8.71 -0.89
CA THR A 107 18.29 8.64 0.34
C THR A 107 17.14 9.64 0.32
N ILE A 108 17.41 10.89 -0.10
CA ILE A 108 16.37 11.91 -0.24
C ILE A 108 15.31 11.47 -1.27
N ILE A 109 15.73 11.01 -2.45
CA ILE A 109 14.81 10.54 -3.48
C ILE A 109 13.95 9.38 -2.96
N ASN A 110 14.56 8.39 -2.33
CA ASN A 110 13.86 7.23 -1.77
C ASN A 110 12.92 7.57 -0.62
N SER A 111 13.07 8.73 0.01
CA SER A 111 12.14 9.21 1.03
C SER A 111 10.86 9.82 0.44
N TYR A 112 10.94 10.44 -0.73
CA TYR A 112 9.78 11.08 -1.38
C TYR A 112 9.05 10.20 -2.38
N LEU A 113 9.74 9.30 -3.09
CA LEU A 113 9.12 8.40 -4.05
C LEU A 113 7.95 7.58 -3.48
N PRO A 114 8.05 7.00 -2.27
CA PRO A 114 6.94 6.25 -1.69
C PRO A 114 5.69 7.09 -1.46
N ILE A 115 5.82 8.35 -1.09
CA ILE A 115 4.67 9.25 -0.86
C ILE A 115 3.87 9.42 -2.15
N MET A 116 4.55 9.67 -3.26
CA MET A 116 3.93 9.78 -4.58
C MET A 116 3.30 8.45 -5.02
N THR A 117 4.05 7.36 -4.94
CA THR A 117 3.58 6.05 -5.40
C THR A 117 2.42 5.55 -4.57
N MET A 118 2.42 5.71 -3.25
CA MET A 118 1.31 5.33 -2.37
C MET A 118 0.03 6.11 -2.69
N SER A 119 0.12 7.39 -3.06
CA SER A 119 -1.03 8.19 -3.47
C SER A 119 -1.69 7.63 -4.73
N VAL A 120 -0.92 7.24 -5.73
CA VAL A 120 -1.42 6.61 -6.95
C VAL A 120 -1.96 5.21 -6.67
N TYR A 121 -1.28 4.44 -5.82
CA TYR A 121 -1.78 3.12 -5.36
C TYR A 121 -3.14 3.24 -4.66
N ALA A 122 -3.34 4.25 -3.81
CA ALA A 122 -4.61 4.48 -3.13
C ALA A 122 -5.76 4.66 -4.12
N VAL A 123 -5.57 5.45 -5.19
CA VAL A 123 -6.57 5.61 -6.26
C VAL A 123 -6.84 4.28 -6.96
N SER A 124 -5.79 3.52 -7.27
CA SER A 124 -5.90 2.21 -7.91
C SER A 124 -6.68 1.22 -7.03
N GLN A 125 -6.39 1.16 -5.74
CA GLN A 125 -7.08 0.29 -4.79
C GLN A 125 -8.55 0.67 -4.59
N ALA A 126 -8.84 1.96 -4.54
CA ALA A 126 -10.21 2.45 -4.39
C ALA A 126 -11.11 2.10 -5.59
N VAL A 127 -10.54 2.07 -6.80
CA VAL A 127 -11.32 1.78 -8.02
C VAL A 127 -11.48 0.28 -8.30
N GLN A 128 -10.61 -0.57 -7.77
CA GLN A 128 -10.64 -2.02 -7.99
C GLN A 128 -11.99 -2.68 -7.69
N PRO A 129 -12.63 -2.49 -6.51
CA PRO A 129 -13.92 -3.10 -6.22
C PRO A 129 -15.02 -2.58 -7.13
N ILE A 130 -14.97 -1.29 -7.53
CA ILE A 130 -15.94 -0.69 -8.44
C ILE A 130 -15.86 -1.35 -9.83
N ILE A 131 -14.62 -1.53 -10.33
CA ILE A 131 -14.38 -2.21 -11.60
C ILE A 131 -14.81 -3.66 -11.50
N GLY A 132 -14.42 -4.39 -10.46
CA GLY A 132 -14.74 -5.81 -10.26
C GLY A 132 -16.24 -6.05 -10.24
N PHE A 133 -16.99 -5.28 -9.48
CA PHE A 133 -18.45 -5.37 -9.40
C PHE A 133 -19.13 -5.10 -10.75
N ASN A 134 -18.77 -4.00 -11.43
CA ASN A 134 -19.37 -3.64 -12.70
C ASN A 134 -18.97 -4.60 -13.84
N TYR A 135 -17.76 -5.15 -13.78
CA TYR A 135 -17.30 -6.17 -14.73
C TYR A 135 -18.10 -7.46 -14.58
N GLY A 136 -18.30 -7.94 -13.34
CA GLY A 136 -19.15 -9.09 -13.04
C GLY A 136 -20.61 -8.89 -13.48
N ALA A 137 -21.13 -7.67 -13.35
CA ALA A 137 -22.45 -7.27 -13.84
C ALA A 137 -22.51 -7.03 -15.36
N LYS A 138 -21.41 -7.26 -16.11
CA LYS A 138 -21.27 -7.01 -17.55
C LYS A 138 -21.55 -5.54 -17.97
N ASN A 139 -21.43 -4.60 -17.04
CA ASN A 139 -21.63 -3.17 -17.31
C ASN A 139 -20.32 -2.50 -17.74
N PHE A 140 -19.85 -2.81 -18.93
CA PHE A 140 -18.56 -2.34 -19.44
C PHE A 140 -18.47 -0.83 -19.62
N THR A 141 -19.59 -0.15 -19.80
CA THR A 141 -19.61 1.32 -19.87
C THR A 141 -19.20 1.95 -18.55
N ARG A 142 -19.70 1.43 -17.43
CA ARG A 142 -19.28 1.90 -16.08
C ARG A 142 -17.83 1.50 -15.76
N VAL A 143 -17.40 0.30 -16.17
CA VAL A 143 -15.99 -0.13 -16.03
C VAL A 143 -15.06 0.87 -16.72
N LYS A 144 -15.33 1.20 -17.98
CA LYS A 144 -14.54 2.18 -18.75
C LYS A 144 -14.53 3.56 -18.08
N LYS A 145 -15.70 4.03 -17.65
CA LYS A 145 -15.81 5.32 -16.97
C LYS A 145 -15.00 5.37 -15.68
N SER A 146 -15.11 4.35 -14.82
CA SER A 146 -14.36 4.24 -13.57
C SER A 146 -12.85 4.19 -13.83
N LEU A 147 -12.41 3.43 -14.84
CA LEU A 147 -11.01 3.34 -15.23
C LEU A 147 -10.47 4.70 -15.70
N MET A 148 -11.19 5.39 -16.59
CA MET A 148 -10.77 6.71 -17.09
C MET A 148 -10.73 7.76 -15.98
N THR A 149 -11.69 7.71 -15.05
CA THR A 149 -11.68 8.59 -13.87
C THR A 149 -10.46 8.32 -12.99
N ALA A 150 -10.11 7.06 -12.74
CA ALA A 150 -8.93 6.69 -11.96
C ALA A 150 -7.62 7.12 -12.64
N ILE A 151 -7.51 6.92 -13.96
CA ILE A 151 -6.34 7.38 -14.73
C ILE A 151 -6.23 8.91 -14.62
N GLY A 152 -7.33 9.64 -14.84
CA GLY A 152 -7.35 11.09 -14.71
C GLY A 152 -6.92 11.58 -13.32
N ALA A 153 -7.47 10.96 -12.27
CA ALA A 153 -7.09 11.27 -10.90
C ALA A 153 -5.60 10.98 -10.63
N GLY A 154 -5.09 9.84 -11.09
CA GLY A 154 -3.68 9.48 -10.97
C GLY A 154 -2.76 10.46 -11.69
N VAL A 155 -3.12 10.89 -12.90
CA VAL A 155 -2.35 11.90 -13.65
C VAL A 155 -2.33 13.24 -12.92
N VAL A 156 -3.49 13.70 -12.44
CA VAL A 156 -3.58 14.97 -11.70
C VAL A 156 -2.74 14.93 -10.42
N LEU A 157 -2.82 13.85 -9.65
CA LEU A 157 -2.02 13.67 -8.44
C LEU A 157 -0.52 13.65 -8.73
N SER A 158 -0.11 12.89 -9.75
CA SER A 158 1.30 12.81 -10.15
C SER A 158 1.83 14.16 -10.63
N PHE A 159 1.02 14.89 -11.40
CA PHE A 159 1.39 16.23 -11.88
C PHE A 159 1.48 17.24 -10.74
N ALA A 160 0.51 17.22 -9.81
CA ALA A 160 0.54 18.08 -8.63
C ALA A 160 1.79 17.82 -7.79
N PHE A 161 2.14 16.55 -7.57
CA PHE A 161 3.34 16.17 -6.83
C PHE A 161 4.61 16.63 -7.55
N TRP A 162 4.68 16.45 -8.88
CA TRP A 162 5.80 16.94 -9.69
C TRP A 162 5.98 18.46 -9.57
N VAL A 163 4.88 19.23 -9.65
CA VAL A 163 4.90 20.69 -9.47
C VAL A 163 5.43 21.07 -8.08
N ILE A 164 4.98 20.39 -7.02
CA ILE A 164 5.45 20.65 -5.66
C ILE A 164 6.96 20.42 -5.55
N VAL A 165 7.46 19.30 -6.07
CA VAL A 165 8.89 18.98 -6.04
C VAL A 165 9.72 19.99 -6.83
N MET A 166 9.21 20.48 -7.96
CA MET A 166 9.91 21.48 -8.77
C MET A 166 9.91 22.89 -8.17
N LEU A 167 8.82 23.29 -7.51
CA LEU A 167 8.70 24.63 -6.94
C LEU A 167 9.32 24.77 -5.55
N LEU A 168 9.35 23.69 -4.76
CA LEU A 168 9.72 23.71 -3.36
C LEU A 168 10.90 22.80 -2.97
N PRO A 169 11.95 22.64 -3.79
CA PRO A 169 13.02 21.66 -3.52
C PRO A 169 13.76 21.92 -2.21
N LYS A 170 14.04 23.19 -1.89
CA LYS A 170 14.74 23.57 -0.65
C LYS A 170 13.90 23.25 0.59
N GLN A 171 12.62 23.54 0.56
CA GLN A 171 11.71 23.30 1.69
C GLN A 171 11.56 21.81 1.95
N LEU A 172 11.49 20.99 0.89
CA LEU A 172 11.39 19.54 1.01
C LEU A 172 12.64 18.95 1.67
N ILE A 173 13.84 19.39 1.25
CA ILE A 173 15.10 18.94 1.83
C ILE A 173 15.20 19.36 3.32
N LEU A 174 14.86 20.61 3.64
CA LEU A 174 14.86 21.11 5.01
C LEU A 174 13.87 20.36 5.91
N PHE A 175 12.67 20.07 5.40
CA PHE A 175 11.68 19.28 6.13
C PHE A 175 12.20 17.90 6.46
N LEU A 176 12.88 17.24 5.51
CA LEU A 176 13.44 15.91 5.71
C LEU A 176 14.59 15.92 6.73
N LEU A 177 15.45 16.91 6.65
CA LEU A 177 16.54 17.08 7.63
C LEU A 177 16.01 17.34 9.05
N TYR A 178 14.93 18.11 9.17
CA TYR A 178 14.29 18.38 10.47
C TYR A 178 13.53 17.17 11.03
N ALA A 179 12.94 16.35 10.15
CA ALA A 179 12.21 15.14 10.56
C ALA A 179 13.13 13.98 10.99
N VAL A 180 14.43 14.04 10.64
CA VAL A 180 15.42 12.99 10.97
C VAL A 180 16.21 13.34 12.24
N GLN A 181 16.15 14.59 12.74
CA GLN A 181 16.68 14.99 14.05
C GLN A 181 15.70 14.62 15.18
#